data_2d17146a2608ab16acd212fc96f2797f
#
_entry.id   2d17146a2608ab16acd212fc96f2797f
#
_cell.length_a   1.000
_cell.length_b   1.000
_cell.length_c   1.000
_cell.angle_alpha   90.00
_cell.angle_beta   90.00
_cell.angle_gamma   90.00
#
_symmetry.space_group_name_H-M   'P 1'
#
loop_
_entity.id
_entity.type
_entity.pdbx_description
1 polymer ?
#
loop_
_entity_poly.entity_id
_entity_poly.type
_entity_poly.pdbx_seq_one_letter_code
_entity_poly.pdbx_strand_id
1 'polypeptide(L)'
;MRKKMMFLMMSVLCTLTLQAQTNVPKDTPQLEFALQLKVTLGQAYVVGDTQHGRRNVIPITGGTFEGPQLRGTILNGGADYQLANADGSRTELEAIYSIQTDDGVYIHVRNRGIIYSGKDEKGNPSFYFKAAPQFEAPTDSRYAWMNNSLFVCAPEWNQDFKGIVLNVWRVK
;
A
#
# COMPACT_ATOMS: atom_id res chain seq x y z
N MET A 1 -31.36 -34.93 69.38
CA MET A 1 -30.63 -35.15 68.14
C MET A 1 -31.03 -34.02 67.17
N ARG A 2 -30.20 -32.98 66.99
CA ARG A 2 -30.47 -31.81 66.10
C ARG A 2 -29.67 -32.01 64.82
N LYS A 3 -30.36 -32.26 63.68
CA LYS A 3 -29.74 -32.28 62.32
C LYS A 3 -29.45 -30.86 61.89
N LYS A 4 -28.19 -30.54 61.73
CA LYS A 4 -27.72 -29.27 61.07
C LYS A 4 -27.82 -29.45 59.55
N MET A 5 -28.71 -28.70 58.91
CA MET A 5 -28.86 -28.65 57.48
C MET A 5 -27.91 -27.55 57.00
N MET A 6 -26.86 -27.95 56.25
CA MET A 6 -25.84 -27.07 55.67
C MET A 6 -26.34 -26.61 54.32
N PHE A 7 -26.69 -25.32 54.19
CA PHE A 7 -27.09 -24.70 52.92
C PHE A 7 -25.82 -24.38 52.14
N LEU A 8 -25.58 -25.09 51.05
CA LEU A 8 -24.51 -24.81 50.11
C LEU A 8 -25.00 -23.69 49.14
N MET A 9 -24.53 -22.47 49.39
CA MET A 9 -24.81 -21.32 48.51
C MET A 9 -23.88 -21.34 47.32
N MET A 10 -24.35 -21.83 46.17
CA MET A 10 -23.62 -21.86 44.90
C MET A 10 -23.74 -20.49 44.23
N SER A 11 -22.73 -19.62 44.38
CA SER A 11 -22.65 -18.36 43.70
C SER A 11 -22.28 -18.57 42.24
N VAL A 12 -23.26 -18.44 41.35
CA VAL A 12 -23.05 -18.37 39.90
C VAL A 12 -22.40 -17.01 39.56
N LEU A 13 -21.10 -17.03 39.32
CA LEU A 13 -20.39 -15.87 38.82
C LEU A 13 -20.71 -15.71 37.32
N CYS A 14 -21.71 -14.88 37.01
CA CYS A 14 -22.04 -14.52 35.63
C CYS A 14 -20.99 -13.53 35.12
N THR A 15 -19.97 -14.02 34.42
CA THR A 15 -19.01 -13.18 33.72
C THR A 15 -19.69 -12.57 32.48
N LEU A 16 -20.19 -11.36 32.60
CA LEU A 16 -20.63 -10.54 31.49
C LEU A 16 -19.39 -10.18 30.66
N THR A 17 -19.14 -10.90 29.57
CA THR A 17 -18.22 -10.47 28.54
C THR A 17 -18.86 -9.29 27.82
N LEU A 18 -18.40 -8.09 28.13
CA LEU A 18 -18.73 -6.88 27.38
C LEU A 18 -18.06 -7.01 26.00
N GLN A 19 -18.77 -7.55 25.02
CA GLN A 19 -18.36 -7.42 23.61
C GLN A 19 -18.65 -5.98 23.21
N ALA A 20 -17.59 -5.18 23.11
CA ALA A 20 -17.67 -3.89 22.46
C ALA A 20 -18.07 -4.13 21.00
N GLN A 21 -19.35 -3.97 20.68
CA GLN A 21 -19.81 -3.88 19.30
C GLN A 21 -19.23 -2.58 18.73
N THR A 22 -18.13 -2.68 18.00
CA THR A 22 -17.69 -1.59 17.15
C THR A 22 -18.73 -1.43 16.05
N ASN A 23 -19.56 -0.39 16.16
CA ASN A 23 -20.46 0.00 15.08
C ASN A 23 -19.60 0.48 13.90
N VAL A 24 -19.31 -0.42 12.98
CA VAL A 24 -18.65 -0.04 11.72
C VAL A 24 -19.63 0.86 10.95
N PRO A 25 -19.22 2.06 10.56
CA PRO A 25 -20.08 2.96 9.80
C PRO A 25 -20.59 2.29 8.51
N LYS A 26 -21.82 2.62 8.09
CA LYS A 26 -22.42 2.05 6.88
C LYS A 26 -21.60 2.33 5.60
N ASP A 27 -20.92 3.46 5.57
CA ASP A 27 -20.09 3.91 4.45
C ASP A 27 -18.62 3.48 4.61
N THR A 28 -18.39 2.24 5.00
CA THR A 28 -17.03 1.67 5.05
C THR A 28 -16.47 1.60 3.62
N PRO A 29 -15.31 2.23 3.33
CA PRO A 29 -14.70 2.18 2.02
C PRO A 29 -14.44 0.75 1.55
N GLN A 30 -14.79 0.47 0.32
CA GLN A 30 -14.55 -0.82 -0.33
C GLN A 30 -13.36 -0.69 -1.30
N LEU A 31 -12.66 -1.78 -1.54
CA LEU A 31 -11.56 -1.82 -2.48
C LEU A 31 -11.95 -2.62 -3.72
N GLU A 32 -11.83 -1.99 -4.89
CA GLU A 32 -12.01 -2.60 -6.19
C GLU A 32 -10.65 -2.73 -6.89
N PHE A 33 -10.28 -3.94 -7.32
CA PHE A 33 -9.04 -4.13 -8.06
C PHE A 33 -9.05 -3.31 -9.34
N ALA A 34 -8.03 -2.45 -9.51
CA ALA A 34 -7.92 -1.54 -10.64
C ALA A 34 -6.89 -2.02 -11.68
N LEU A 35 -5.67 -2.29 -11.25
CA LEU A 35 -4.60 -2.77 -12.15
C LEU A 35 -3.42 -3.34 -11.35
N GLN A 36 -2.64 -4.18 -12.02
CA GLN A 36 -1.32 -4.61 -11.58
C GLN A 36 -0.26 -3.98 -12.49
N LEU A 37 0.79 -3.40 -11.90
CA LEU A 37 1.95 -2.92 -12.65
C LEU A 37 3.16 -3.81 -12.34
N LYS A 38 3.85 -4.27 -13.37
CA LYS A 38 5.14 -4.96 -13.29
C LYS A 38 6.22 -3.98 -13.71
N VAL A 39 6.82 -3.30 -12.72
CA VAL A 39 7.75 -2.19 -12.94
C VAL A 39 9.17 -2.73 -12.98
N THR A 40 9.89 -2.52 -14.08
CA THR A 40 11.32 -2.87 -14.18
C THR A 40 12.18 -1.72 -13.65
N LEU A 41 13.22 -2.09 -12.90
CA LEU A 41 14.06 -1.15 -12.18
C LEU A 41 15.50 -1.17 -12.73
N GLY A 42 16.10 0.00 -12.79
CA GLY A 42 17.51 0.18 -13.13
C GLY A 42 18.43 0.10 -11.91
N GLN A 43 19.70 0.38 -12.15
CA GLN A 43 20.70 0.43 -11.09
C GLN A 43 20.41 1.60 -10.15
N ALA A 44 20.11 1.28 -8.90
CA ALA A 44 19.93 2.31 -7.86
C ALA A 44 21.24 3.07 -7.59
N TYR A 45 21.14 4.35 -7.24
CA TYR A 45 22.25 5.13 -6.76
C TYR A 45 21.88 5.93 -5.52
N VAL A 46 22.87 6.13 -4.64
CA VAL A 46 22.71 6.84 -3.38
C VAL A 46 23.28 8.26 -3.53
N VAL A 47 22.45 9.26 -3.30
CA VAL A 47 22.89 10.66 -3.22
C VAL A 47 23.66 10.89 -1.92
N GLY A 48 23.24 10.24 -0.83
CA GLY A 48 23.85 10.35 0.48
C GLY A 48 22.91 10.90 1.55
N ASP A 49 23.50 11.23 2.70
CA ASP A 49 22.76 11.86 3.79
C ASP A 49 22.56 13.35 3.48
N THR A 50 21.33 13.80 3.59
CA THR A 50 20.89 15.17 3.30
C THR A 50 20.20 15.76 4.52
N GLN A 51 19.91 17.06 4.49
CA GLN A 51 19.11 17.74 5.53
C GLN A 51 17.70 17.12 5.73
N HIS A 52 17.20 16.33 4.77
CA HIS A 52 15.88 15.69 4.80
C HIS A 52 15.95 14.20 5.17
N GLY A 53 17.15 13.59 5.22
CA GLY A 53 17.40 12.18 5.43
C GLY A 53 18.30 11.59 4.33
N ARG A 54 18.47 10.26 4.35
CA ARG A 54 19.30 9.55 3.36
C ARG A 54 18.52 9.37 2.06
N ARG A 55 19.02 10.02 1.00
CA ARG A 55 18.41 9.98 -0.33
C ARG A 55 18.96 8.83 -1.16
N ASN A 56 18.05 7.98 -1.67
CA ASN A 56 18.33 6.96 -2.66
C ASN A 56 17.41 7.16 -3.87
N VAL A 57 17.89 6.85 -5.07
CA VAL A 57 17.11 6.98 -6.31
C VAL A 57 17.18 5.69 -7.08
N ILE A 58 16.03 5.14 -7.44
CA ILE A 58 15.90 3.90 -8.19
C ILE A 58 15.25 4.23 -9.54
N PRO A 59 16.02 4.23 -10.65
CA PRO A 59 15.46 4.48 -11.97
C PRO A 59 14.39 3.45 -12.35
N ILE A 60 13.30 3.91 -12.97
CA ILE A 60 12.27 3.08 -13.60
C ILE A 60 12.62 2.96 -15.08
N THR A 61 12.85 1.75 -15.54
CA THR A 61 13.32 1.47 -16.91
C THR A 61 12.22 1.02 -17.85
N GLY A 62 11.02 0.78 -17.32
CA GLY A 62 9.88 0.34 -18.10
C GLY A 62 9.03 -0.69 -17.37
N GLY A 63 8.36 -1.54 -18.13
CA GLY A 63 7.51 -2.59 -17.62
C GLY A 63 6.15 -2.65 -18.31
N THR A 64 5.23 -3.37 -17.73
CA THR A 64 3.86 -3.54 -18.24
C THR A 64 2.85 -3.34 -17.13
N PHE A 65 1.62 -3.03 -17.52
CA PHE A 65 0.50 -3.03 -16.58
C PHE A 65 -0.74 -3.64 -17.21
N GLU A 66 -1.57 -4.23 -16.37
CA GLU A 66 -2.82 -4.87 -16.78
C GLU A 66 -3.88 -4.75 -15.67
N GLY A 67 -5.12 -4.50 -16.07
CA GLY A 67 -6.28 -4.44 -15.20
C GLY A 67 -7.58 -4.63 -15.98
N PRO A 68 -8.74 -4.66 -15.30
CA PRO A 68 -10.03 -4.91 -15.94
C PRO A 68 -10.42 -3.86 -17.00
N GLN A 69 -9.94 -2.62 -16.86
CA GLN A 69 -10.35 -1.50 -17.73
C GLN A 69 -9.20 -0.93 -18.58
N LEU A 70 -7.95 -1.30 -18.30
CA LEU A 70 -6.79 -0.74 -18.98
C LEU A 70 -5.60 -1.69 -18.90
N ARG A 71 -4.74 -1.63 -19.94
CA ARG A 71 -3.46 -2.32 -20.02
C ARG A 71 -2.50 -1.56 -20.92
N GLY A 72 -1.22 -1.86 -20.84
CA GLY A 72 -0.22 -1.20 -21.65
C GLY A 72 1.19 -1.32 -21.07
N THR A 73 2.01 -0.31 -21.33
CA THR A 73 3.43 -0.29 -20.99
C THR A 73 3.78 0.86 -20.04
N ILE A 74 4.77 0.62 -19.22
CA ILE A 74 5.40 1.65 -18.36
C ILE A 74 6.55 2.24 -19.15
N LEU A 75 6.63 3.56 -19.20
CA LEU A 75 7.67 4.24 -19.94
C LEU A 75 8.97 4.32 -19.16
N ASN A 76 10.09 4.24 -19.87
CA ASN A 76 11.39 4.56 -19.32
C ASN A 76 11.50 6.07 -19.06
N GLY A 77 12.27 6.47 -18.03
CA GLY A 77 12.58 7.87 -17.74
C GLY A 77 12.06 8.39 -16.41
N GLY A 78 11.32 7.55 -15.66
CA GLY A 78 10.92 7.84 -14.27
C GLY A 78 11.91 7.32 -13.24
N ALA A 79 11.66 7.63 -11.98
CA ALA A 79 12.39 7.06 -10.85
C ALA A 79 11.56 7.05 -9.57
N ASP A 80 11.96 6.20 -8.63
CA ASP A 80 11.52 6.24 -7.24
C ASP A 80 12.56 6.99 -6.40
N TYR A 81 12.16 8.14 -5.85
CA TYR A 81 12.98 9.06 -5.07
C TYR A 81 12.79 8.78 -3.57
N GLN A 82 13.50 7.80 -3.07
CA GLN A 82 13.39 7.33 -1.69
C GLN A 82 14.09 8.25 -0.70
N LEU A 83 13.51 8.39 0.48
CA LEU A 83 14.08 9.14 1.59
C LEU A 83 13.97 8.31 2.87
N ALA A 84 15.09 7.79 3.34
CA ALA A 84 15.16 7.04 4.59
C ALA A 84 15.48 7.96 5.78
N ASN A 85 14.89 7.65 6.94
CA ASN A 85 15.28 8.28 8.19
C ASN A 85 16.65 7.78 8.67
N ALA A 86 17.21 8.43 9.71
CA ALA A 86 18.59 8.22 10.15
C ALA A 86 18.88 6.79 10.62
N ASP A 87 17.92 6.11 11.25
CA ASP A 87 18.06 4.73 11.73
C ASP A 87 17.66 3.67 10.68
N GLY A 88 17.19 4.10 9.50
CA GLY A 88 16.79 3.22 8.41
C GLY A 88 15.49 2.45 8.64
N SER A 89 14.80 2.67 9.76
CA SER A 89 13.56 1.95 10.09
C SER A 89 12.40 2.34 9.19
N ARG A 90 12.40 3.58 8.66
CA ARG A 90 11.34 4.13 7.80
C ARG A 90 11.91 4.76 6.55
N THR A 91 11.33 4.40 5.41
CA THR A 91 11.65 5.00 4.11
C THR A 91 10.36 5.54 3.46
N GLU A 92 10.38 6.80 3.10
CA GLU A 92 9.38 7.39 2.22
C GLU A 92 9.72 7.12 0.77
N LEU A 93 8.71 6.76 -0.01
CA LEU A 93 8.81 6.48 -1.43
C LEU A 93 8.06 7.55 -2.20
N GLU A 94 8.63 7.99 -3.31
CA GLU A 94 7.96 8.85 -4.27
C GLU A 94 8.39 8.47 -5.68
N ALA A 95 7.65 7.54 -6.28
CA ALA A 95 7.88 7.14 -7.66
C ALA A 95 7.08 8.07 -8.60
N ILE A 96 7.78 8.66 -9.57
CA ILE A 96 7.21 9.54 -10.59
C ILE A 96 7.59 8.97 -11.95
N TYR A 97 6.59 8.62 -12.75
CA TYR A 97 6.77 8.02 -14.07
C TYR A 97 5.50 8.18 -14.92
N SER A 98 5.53 7.70 -16.15
CA SER A 98 4.35 7.66 -17.02
C SER A 98 4.11 6.28 -17.56
N ILE A 99 2.85 6.00 -17.88
CA ILE A 99 2.41 4.79 -18.54
C ILE A 99 1.72 5.14 -19.85
N GLN A 100 1.71 4.21 -20.80
CA GLN A 100 0.99 4.34 -22.05
C GLN A 100 0.07 3.13 -22.21
N THR A 101 -1.21 3.40 -22.42
CA THR A 101 -2.22 2.37 -22.71
C THR A 101 -2.06 1.80 -24.12
N ASP A 102 -2.58 0.61 -24.37
CA ASP A 102 -2.53 -0.04 -25.70
C ASP A 102 -3.22 0.78 -26.80
N ASP A 103 -4.15 1.66 -26.45
CA ASP A 103 -4.81 2.61 -27.36
C ASP A 103 -4.08 3.97 -27.44
N GLY A 104 -2.85 4.04 -26.90
CA GLY A 104 -1.92 5.15 -27.10
C GLY A 104 -2.07 6.31 -26.14
N VAL A 105 -2.94 6.23 -25.12
CA VAL A 105 -3.13 7.32 -24.15
C VAL A 105 -2.01 7.31 -23.10
N TYR A 106 -1.39 8.47 -22.87
CA TYR A 106 -0.41 8.65 -21.81
C TYR A 106 -1.08 9.05 -20.50
N ILE A 107 -0.65 8.42 -19.41
CA ILE A 107 -1.14 8.71 -18.05
C ILE A 107 0.09 8.93 -17.17
N HIS A 108 0.13 10.07 -16.48
CA HIS A 108 1.18 10.36 -15.50
C HIS A 108 0.85 9.68 -14.18
N VAL A 109 1.88 9.14 -13.50
CA VAL A 109 1.75 8.43 -12.23
C VAL A 109 2.67 9.04 -11.20
N ARG A 110 2.12 9.38 -10.05
CA ARG A 110 2.86 9.74 -8.85
C ARG A 110 2.45 8.80 -7.74
N ASN A 111 3.35 7.89 -7.35
CA ASN A 111 3.05 6.87 -6.34
C ASN A 111 3.86 7.14 -5.07
N ARG A 112 3.18 7.58 -4.02
CA ARG A 112 3.78 7.82 -2.70
C ARG A 112 3.53 6.64 -1.79
N GLY A 113 4.55 6.26 -1.02
CA GLY A 113 4.45 5.11 -0.14
C GLY A 113 5.37 5.18 1.07
N ILE A 114 5.24 4.16 1.90
CA ILE A 114 6.03 4.00 3.11
C ILE A 114 6.48 2.54 3.19
N ILE A 115 7.79 2.36 3.42
CA ILE A 115 8.36 1.14 3.97
C ILE A 115 8.66 1.41 5.43
N TYR A 116 8.24 0.51 6.32
CA TYR A 116 8.55 0.58 7.73
C TYR A 116 8.90 -0.82 8.24
N SER A 117 10.05 -0.91 8.93
CA SER A 117 10.52 -2.11 9.61
C SER A 117 10.63 -1.81 11.09
N GLY A 118 9.87 -2.51 11.91
CA GLY A 118 9.79 -2.24 13.34
C GLY A 118 9.33 -3.46 14.11
N LYS A 119 8.56 -3.22 15.15
CA LYS A 119 7.94 -4.26 15.98
C LYS A 119 6.44 -4.03 16.04
N ASP A 120 5.67 -5.12 16.12
CA ASP A 120 4.24 -5.08 16.39
C ASP A 120 3.96 -4.79 17.88
N GLU A 121 2.68 -4.71 18.25
CA GLU A 121 2.24 -4.48 19.63
C GLU A 121 2.71 -5.57 20.63
N LYS A 122 3.07 -6.74 20.14
CA LYS A 122 3.58 -7.88 20.91
C LYS A 122 5.12 -7.93 20.96
N GLY A 123 5.78 -6.97 20.28
CA GLY A 123 7.25 -6.90 20.22
C GLY A 123 7.89 -7.79 19.14
N ASN A 124 7.12 -8.45 18.27
CA ASN A 124 7.64 -9.26 17.18
C ASN A 124 8.07 -8.38 16.00
N PRO A 125 9.05 -8.81 15.17
CA PRO A 125 9.40 -8.11 13.94
C PRO A 125 8.17 -7.86 13.07
N SER A 126 8.02 -6.63 12.59
CA SER A 126 6.91 -6.20 11.72
C SER A 126 7.46 -5.46 10.51
N PHE A 127 6.87 -5.73 9.35
CA PHE A 127 7.19 -5.08 8.09
C PHE A 127 5.94 -4.54 7.45
N TYR A 128 5.99 -3.27 7.05
CA TYR A 128 4.90 -2.58 6.38
C TYR A 128 5.40 -1.98 5.06
N PHE A 129 4.73 -2.27 3.96
CA PHE A 129 4.99 -1.70 2.66
C PHE A 129 3.67 -1.42 1.94
N LYS A 130 3.25 -0.17 1.91
CA LYS A 130 2.04 0.28 1.21
C LYS A 130 2.30 1.61 0.52
N ALA A 131 1.50 1.87 -0.53
CA ALA A 131 1.58 3.11 -1.29
C ALA A 131 0.18 3.58 -1.73
N ALA A 132 0.11 4.82 -2.20
CA ALA A 132 -1.11 5.47 -2.65
C ALA A 132 -0.83 6.19 -3.99
N PRO A 133 -0.97 5.50 -5.12
CA PRO A 133 -0.75 6.10 -6.42
C PRO A 133 -1.84 7.11 -6.77
N GLN A 134 -1.41 8.19 -7.42
CA GLN A 134 -2.25 9.16 -8.09
C GLN A 134 -2.00 9.05 -9.60
N PHE A 135 -3.06 9.18 -10.38
CA PHE A 135 -3.02 9.11 -11.83
C PHE A 135 -3.54 10.41 -12.42
N GLU A 136 -2.86 10.91 -13.44
CA GLU A 136 -3.27 12.06 -14.23
C GLU A 136 -3.47 11.60 -15.67
N ALA A 137 -4.72 11.34 -16.04
CA ALA A 137 -5.13 10.98 -17.40
C ALA A 137 -5.69 12.21 -18.14
N PRO A 138 -5.58 12.28 -19.48
CA PRO A 138 -6.24 13.33 -20.25
C PRO A 138 -7.74 13.37 -19.94
N THR A 139 -8.29 14.58 -19.77
CA THR A 139 -9.68 14.77 -19.32
C THR A 139 -10.72 14.36 -20.38
N ASP A 140 -10.31 14.28 -21.62
CA ASP A 140 -11.11 13.82 -22.77
C ASP A 140 -10.94 12.34 -23.09
N SER A 141 -10.10 11.62 -22.31
CA SER A 141 -9.88 10.19 -22.49
C SER A 141 -10.90 9.35 -21.72
N ARG A 142 -11.09 8.10 -22.16
CA ARG A 142 -11.90 7.11 -21.41
C ARG A 142 -11.30 6.78 -20.02
N TYR A 143 -10.09 7.23 -19.72
CA TYR A 143 -9.39 7.02 -18.47
C TYR A 143 -9.51 8.20 -17.48
N ALA A 144 -10.25 9.26 -17.84
CA ALA A 144 -10.43 10.45 -17.00
C ALA A 144 -11.04 10.15 -15.62
N TRP A 145 -11.71 8.99 -15.45
CA TRP A 145 -12.22 8.53 -14.16
C TRP A 145 -11.12 8.34 -13.11
N MET A 146 -9.87 8.07 -13.53
CA MET A 146 -8.73 7.91 -12.64
C MET A 146 -8.39 9.22 -11.91
N ASN A 147 -8.61 10.37 -12.55
CA ASN A 147 -8.37 11.69 -11.96
C ASN A 147 -9.27 11.99 -10.75
N ASN A 148 -10.42 11.33 -10.69
CA ASN A 148 -11.45 11.53 -9.67
C ASN A 148 -11.60 10.32 -8.73
N SER A 149 -10.52 9.59 -8.53
CA SER A 149 -10.51 8.37 -7.70
C SER A 149 -9.29 8.35 -6.79
N LEU A 150 -9.47 7.80 -5.60
CA LEU A 150 -8.37 7.47 -4.71
C LEU A 150 -7.96 6.00 -4.93
N PHE A 151 -6.66 5.77 -4.81
CA PHE A 151 -6.10 4.42 -4.95
C PHE A 151 -5.18 4.08 -3.79
N VAL A 152 -5.12 2.78 -3.48
CA VAL A 152 -4.13 2.20 -2.57
C VAL A 152 -3.38 1.08 -3.27
N CYS A 153 -2.14 0.87 -2.86
CA CYS A 153 -1.25 -0.08 -3.51
C CYS A 153 -0.57 -0.97 -2.48
N ALA A 154 -0.50 -2.26 -2.80
CA ALA A 154 0.33 -3.25 -2.09
C ALA A 154 1.47 -3.67 -3.01
N PRO A 155 2.69 -3.12 -2.81
CA PRO A 155 3.88 -3.55 -3.54
C PRO A 155 4.36 -4.93 -3.07
N GLU A 156 4.86 -5.72 -4.02
CA GLU A 156 5.44 -7.04 -3.78
C GLU A 156 6.75 -7.20 -4.57
N TRP A 157 7.80 -7.67 -3.90
CA TRP A 157 9.03 -8.06 -4.59
C TRP A 157 8.79 -9.36 -5.35
N ASN A 158 9.15 -9.38 -6.62
CA ASN A 158 9.09 -10.57 -7.44
C ASN A 158 10.52 -11.01 -7.81
N GLN A 159 10.85 -12.29 -7.56
CA GLN A 159 12.17 -12.84 -7.85
C GLN A 159 12.36 -13.22 -9.33
N ASP A 160 11.26 -13.34 -10.08
CA ASP A 160 11.27 -13.80 -11.47
C ASP A 160 11.72 -12.72 -12.46
N PHE A 161 11.74 -11.46 -12.03
CA PHE A 161 12.25 -10.34 -12.84
C PHE A 161 12.88 -9.24 -11.94
N LYS A 162 13.78 -8.43 -12.54
CA LYS A 162 14.40 -7.28 -11.83
C LYS A 162 13.40 -6.15 -11.69
N GLY A 163 12.55 -6.20 -10.65
CA GLY A 163 11.55 -5.16 -10.48
C GLY A 163 10.61 -5.39 -9.32
N ILE A 164 9.52 -4.69 -9.36
CA ILE A 164 8.49 -4.71 -8.33
C ILE A 164 7.10 -4.87 -8.96
N VAL A 165 6.25 -5.67 -8.35
CA VAL A 165 4.83 -5.79 -8.70
C VAL A 165 4.03 -4.85 -7.79
N LEU A 166 3.21 -4.02 -8.40
CA LEU A 166 2.33 -3.09 -7.71
C LEU A 166 0.87 -3.51 -7.96
N ASN A 167 0.22 -4.08 -6.95
CA ASN A 167 -1.20 -4.36 -7.00
C ASN A 167 -1.97 -3.13 -6.52
N VAL A 168 -2.84 -2.59 -7.35
CA VAL A 168 -3.54 -1.31 -7.11
C VAL A 168 -5.03 -1.52 -7.06
N TRP A 169 -5.65 -0.97 -6.02
CA TRP A 169 -7.11 -0.95 -5.83
C TRP A 169 -7.61 0.48 -5.79
N ARG A 170 -8.76 0.69 -6.41
CA ARG A 170 -9.57 1.90 -6.28
C ARG A 170 -10.36 1.85 -4.98
N VAL A 171 -10.41 2.96 -4.27
CA VAL A 171 -11.29 3.13 -3.11
C VAL A 171 -12.69 3.55 -3.60
N LYS A 172 -13.71 2.81 -3.19
CA LYS A 172 -15.14 3.05 -3.51
C LYS A 172 -15.87 3.64 -2.32
#